data_07cb3cc4cbfb70d309e53a0bcadc251f
#
_entry.id   07cb3cc4cbfb70d309e53a0bcadc251f
#
_cell.length_a   1.000
_cell.length_b   1.000
_cell.length_c   1.000
_cell.angle_alpha   90.00
_cell.angle_beta   90.00
_cell.angle_gamma   90.00
#
_symmetry.space_group_name_H-M   'P 1'
#
loop_
_entity.id
_entity.type
_entity.pdbx_description
1 polymer ?
#
loop_
_entity_poly.entity_id
_entity_poly.type
_entity_poly.pdbx_seq_one_letter_code
_entity_poly.pdbx_strand_id
1 'polypeptide(L)'
;TLAEITEPDAAPQAKGLRVLCIDNEDSILVGMDSLLSRWGMQVWTARNQLECEHLLDEGVCPQLVLVDYHLDEGETGTGLMSWLRQRLGDQLPGVVISADARTELIAQVQAAGLDYLAKPVKPAALRALLNRYPAD
;
A
#
# COMPACT_ATOMS: atom_id res chain seq x y z
N THR A 1 -16.66 19.33 16.28
CA THR A 1 -17.85 18.50 16.50
C THR A 1 -17.45 17.09 16.86
N LEU A 2 -18.39 16.31 17.32
CA LEU A 2 -18.12 14.92 17.63
C LEU A 2 -17.73 14.14 16.38
N ALA A 3 -18.27 14.50 15.25
CA ALA A 3 -17.91 13.85 14.00
C ALA A 3 -16.43 14.01 13.70
N GLU A 4 -15.88 15.17 14.00
CA GLU A 4 -14.47 15.40 13.79
C GLU A 4 -13.61 14.61 14.75
N ILE A 5 -14.08 14.42 15.98
CA ILE A 5 -13.35 13.65 16.98
C ILE A 5 -13.26 12.19 16.55
N THR A 6 -14.25 11.70 15.82
CA THR A 6 -14.27 10.33 15.34
C THR A 6 -13.61 10.17 13.97
N GLU A 7 -13.01 11.21 13.44
CA GLU A 7 -12.44 11.22 12.11
C GLU A 7 -11.42 10.13 11.81
N PRO A 8 -10.62 9.63 12.78
CA PRO A 8 -9.70 8.53 12.44
C PRO A 8 -10.38 7.32 11.82
N ASP A 9 -11.69 7.14 12.08
CA ASP A 9 -12.45 6.04 11.52
C ASP A 9 -13.30 6.45 10.32
N ALA A 10 -13.31 7.73 9.98
CA ALA A 10 -14.08 8.19 8.83
C ALA A 10 -13.41 7.75 7.53
N ALA A 11 -14.21 7.35 6.56
CA ALA A 11 -13.71 6.94 5.27
C ALA A 11 -12.99 8.11 4.59
N PRO A 12 -11.81 7.87 4.00
CA PRO A 12 -11.13 8.90 3.22
C PRO A 12 -11.83 9.10 1.88
N GLN A 13 -11.39 10.12 1.15
CA GLN A 13 -11.92 10.39 -0.19
C GLN A 13 -11.63 9.27 -1.18
N ALA A 14 -10.70 8.39 -0.83
CA ALA A 14 -10.32 7.25 -1.67
C ALA A 14 -11.29 6.07 -1.55
N LYS A 15 -12.49 6.28 -0.99
CA LYS A 15 -13.49 5.24 -0.87
C LYS A 15 -13.74 4.59 -2.24
N GLY A 16 -13.71 3.26 -2.27
CA GLY A 16 -13.86 2.50 -3.51
C GLY A 16 -12.55 2.22 -4.24
N LEU A 17 -11.46 2.81 -3.79
CA LEU A 17 -10.15 2.59 -4.39
C LEU A 17 -9.75 1.11 -4.27
N ARG A 18 -9.17 0.57 -5.34
CA ARG A 18 -8.66 -0.80 -5.35
C ARG A 18 -7.21 -0.80 -4.91
N VAL A 19 -6.93 -1.47 -3.80
CA VAL A 19 -5.62 -1.44 -3.14
C VAL A 19 -5.06 -2.84 -3.02
N LEU A 20 -3.81 -3.01 -3.39
CA LEU A 20 -3.06 -4.24 -3.17
C LEU A 20 -2.07 -4.01 -2.03
N CYS A 21 -2.19 -4.79 -0.97
CA CYS A 21 -1.29 -4.71 0.19
C CYS A 21 -0.34 -5.89 0.16
N ILE A 22 0.95 -5.62 0.27
CA ILE A 22 1.99 -6.64 0.18
C ILE A 22 2.89 -6.57 1.41
N ASP A 23 2.94 -7.66 2.17
CA ASP A 23 3.76 -7.75 3.38
C ASP A 23 3.96 -9.23 3.68
N ASN A 24 5.15 -9.61 4.14
CA ASN A 24 5.41 -11.01 4.46
C ASN A 24 4.86 -11.43 5.82
N GLU A 25 4.29 -10.51 6.59
CA GLU A 25 3.68 -10.83 7.88
C GLU A 25 2.15 -10.83 7.74
N ASP A 26 1.54 -12.01 7.93
CA ASP A 26 0.10 -12.15 7.79
C ASP A 26 -0.68 -11.24 8.73
N SER A 27 -0.20 -11.03 9.94
CA SER A 27 -0.90 -10.16 10.90
C SER A 27 -1.01 -8.72 10.39
N ILE A 28 0.03 -8.25 9.70
CA ILE A 28 0.00 -6.90 9.11
C ILE A 28 -1.05 -6.85 8.00
N LEU A 29 -1.06 -7.88 7.13
CA LEU A 29 -2.03 -7.92 6.02
C LEU A 29 -3.46 -7.98 6.54
N VAL A 30 -3.73 -8.77 7.58
CA VAL A 30 -5.05 -8.84 8.19
C VAL A 30 -5.47 -7.47 8.72
N GLY A 31 -4.57 -6.80 9.41
CA GLY A 31 -4.85 -5.48 9.98
C GLY A 31 -5.12 -4.42 8.89
N MET A 32 -4.31 -4.44 7.84
CA MET A 32 -4.49 -3.49 6.73
C MET A 32 -5.79 -3.74 6.00
N ASP A 33 -6.08 -5.02 5.70
CA ASP A 33 -7.33 -5.38 5.04
C ASP A 33 -8.53 -4.92 5.87
N SER A 34 -8.51 -5.20 7.17
CA SER A 34 -9.60 -4.81 8.06
C SER A 34 -9.82 -3.30 8.05
N LEU A 35 -8.75 -2.53 8.17
CA LEU A 35 -8.84 -1.08 8.23
C LEU A 35 -9.32 -0.48 6.91
N LEU A 36 -8.68 -0.88 5.81
CA LEU A 36 -8.99 -0.31 4.50
C LEU A 36 -10.37 -0.73 4.02
N SER A 37 -10.76 -1.96 4.28
CA SER A 37 -12.10 -2.43 3.93
C SER A 37 -13.17 -1.65 4.70
N ARG A 38 -12.90 -1.36 5.97
CA ARG A 38 -13.81 -0.55 6.79
C ARG A 38 -13.94 0.87 6.23
N TRP A 39 -12.89 1.37 5.59
CA TRP A 39 -12.93 2.68 4.93
C TRP A 39 -13.55 2.64 3.53
N GLY A 40 -14.06 1.47 3.12
CA GLY A 40 -14.78 1.35 1.86
C GLY A 40 -13.93 1.02 0.64
N MET A 41 -12.68 0.64 0.85
CA MET A 41 -11.79 0.27 -0.25
C MET A 41 -11.93 -1.20 -0.59
N GLN A 42 -11.57 -1.56 -1.82
CA GLN A 42 -11.46 -2.95 -2.23
C GLN A 42 -10.01 -3.36 -2.02
N VAL A 43 -9.79 -4.41 -1.23
CA VAL A 43 -8.45 -4.77 -0.78
C VAL A 43 -8.10 -6.19 -1.20
N TRP A 44 -6.91 -6.36 -1.74
CA TRP A 44 -6.29 -7.66 -1.96
C TRP A 44 -4.98 -7.68 -1.19
N THR A 45 -4.57 -8.85 -0.75
CA THR A 45 -3.33 -9.02 -0.01
C THR A 45 -2.45 -10.08 -0.65
N ALA A 46 -1.15 -9.88 -0.56
CA ALA A 46 -0.16 -10.82 -1.07
C ALA A 46 1.08 -10.75 -0.20
N ARG A 47 1.78 -11.87 -0.06
CA ARG A 47 2.99 -11.93 0.77
C ARG A 47 4.27 -11.81 -0.06
N ASN A 48 4.17 -12.01 -1.37
CA ASN A 48 5.34 -12.06 -2.24
C ASN A 48 4.92 -11.87 -3.69
N GLN A 49 5.90 -11.86 -4.58
CA GLN A 49 5.65 -11.67 -6.00
C GLN A 49 4.77 -12.78 -6.60
N LEU A 50 5.00 -14.01 -6.18
CA LEU A 50 4.21 -15.13 -6.71
C LEU A 50 2.73 -14.97 -6.43
N GLU A 51 2.39 -14.56 -5.20
CA GLU A 51 0.99 -14.30 -4.85
C GLU A 51 0.41 -13.13 -5.63
N CYS A 52 1.22 -12.09 -5.86
CA CYS A 52 0.81 -10.99 -6.71
C CYS A 52 0.51 -11.47 -8.13
N GLU A 53 1.36 -12.33 -8.67
CA GLU A 53 1.18 -12.86 -10.00
C GLU A 53 -0.14 -13.63 -10.11
N HIS A 54 -0.46 -14.44 -9.11
CA HIS A 54 -1.73 -15.16 -9.08
C HIS A 54 -2.92 -14.21 -9.11
N LEU A 55 -2.84 -13.12 -8.34
CA LEU A 55 -3.92 -12.12 -8.32
C LEU A 55 -4.09 -11.47 -9.67
N LEU A 56 -2.98 -11.09 -10.30
CA LEU A 56 -3.03 -10.44 -11.62
C LEU A 56 -3.61 -11.39 -12.67
N ASP A 57 -3.25 -12.69 -12.58
CA ASP A 57 -3.78 -13.70 -13.50
C ASP A 57 -5.28 -13.88 -13.32
N GLU A 58 -5.81 -13.60 -12.14
CA GLU A 58 -7.25 -13.66 -11.87
C GLU A 58 -7.97 -12.39 -12.28
N GLY A 59 -7.26 -11.41 -12.79
CA GLY A 59 -7.87 -10.17 -13.27
C GLY A 59 -7.83 -9.02 -12.27
N VAL A 60 -7.16 -9.17 -11.15
CA VAL A 60 -7.04 -8.09 -10.17
C VAL A 60 -6.21 -6.96 -10.79
N CYS A 61 -6.73 -5.75 -10.73
CA CYS A 61 -6.07 -4.57 -11.29
C CYS A 61 -6.08 -3.46 -10.24
N PRO A 62 -5.05 -3.38 -9.40
CA PRO A 62 -5.03 -2.38 -8.33
C PRO A 62 -4.78 -0.98 -8.87
N GLN A 63 -5.30 0.01 -8.16
CA GLN A 63 -5.06 1.41 -8.43
C GLN A 63 -3.98 1.99 -7.53
N LEU A 64 -3.64 1.28 -6.46
CA LEU A 64 -2.61 1.68 -5.51
C LEU A 64 -2.00 0.44 -4.88
N VAL A 65 -0.70 0.46 -4.65
CA VAL A 65 0.00 -0.64 -3.98
C VAL A 65 0.62 -0.11 -2.69
N LEU A 66 0.39 -0.82 -1.60
CA LEU A 66 1.06 -0.56 -0.32
C LEU A 66 1.98 -1.75 -0.08
N VAL A 67 3.29 -1.54 -0.09
CA VAL A 67 4.23 -2.65 -0.08
C VAL A 67 5.30 -2.45 0.98
N ASP A 68 5.52 -3.50 1.80
CA ASP A 68 6.61 -3.51 2.77
C ASP A 68 7.96 -3.54 2.03
N TYR A 69 8.93 -2.79 2.52
CA TYR A 69 10.24 -2.76 1.87
C TYR A 69 10.98 -4.10 2.00
N HIS A 70 10.97 -4.67 3.20
CA HIS A 70 11.69 -5.92 3.47
C HIS A 70 10.76 -7.11 3.33
N LEU A 71 10.91 -7.84 2.24
CA LEU A 71 10.16 -9.06 1.98
C LEU A 71 11.08 -10.26 2.11
N ASP A 72 10.53 -11.46 1.98
CA ASP A 72 11.32 -12.69 2.14
C ASP A 72 12.31 -12.89 1.00
N GLU A 73 13.37 -13.64 1.28
CA GLU A 73 14.33 -14.12 0.27
C GLU A 73 15.02 -12.98 -0.49
N GLY A 74 15.28 -11.87 0.21
CA GLY A 74 15.98 -10.75 -0.40
C GLY A 74 15.14 -9.90 -1.32
N GLU A 75 13.86 -10.22 -1.47
CA GLU A 75 12.94 -9.40 -2.26
C GLU A 75 12.70 -8.08 -1.55
N THR A 76 12.68 -6.98 -2.30
CA THR A 76 12.40 -5.67 -1.74
C THR A 76 11.11 -5.10 -2.31
N GLY A 77 10.49 -4.21 -1.54
CA GLY A 77 9.26 -3.55 -2.00
C GLY A 77 9.48 -2.73 -3.26
N THR A 78 10.63 -2.06 -3.37
CA THR A 78 10.92 -1.29 -4.58
C THR A 78 11.12 -2.19 -5.79
N GLY A 79 11.77 -3.34 -5.61
CA GLY A 79 11.93 -4.31 -6.68
C GLY A 79 10.59 -4.89 -7.14
N LEU A 80 9.73 -5.21 -6.18
CA LEU A 80 8.41 -5.73 -6.50
C LEU A 80 7.55 -4.68 -7.20
N MET A 81 7.63 -3.42 -6.78
CA MET A 81 6.93 -2.34 -7.47
C MET A 81 7.39 -2.18 -8.91
N SER A 82 8.69 -2.31 -9.14
CA SER A 82 9.21 -2.25 -10.51
C SER A 82 8.60 -3.35 -11.37
N TRP A 83 8.52 -4.57 -10.84
CA TRP A 83 7.91 -5.68 -11.54
C TRP A 83 6.42 -5.44 -11.81
N LEU A 84 5.69 -4.93 -10.81
CA LEU A 84 4.27 -4.61 -10.98
C LEU A 84 4.06 -3.55 -12.05
N ARG A 85 4.91 -2.53 -12.08
CA ARG A 85 4.80 -1.47 -13.09
C ARG A 85 5.10 -1.97 -14.49
N GLN A 86 5.97 -2.95 -14.63
CA GLN A 86 6.18 -3.58 -15.93
C GLN A 86 4.93 -4.31 -16.42
N ARG A 87 4.15 -4.86 -15.50
CA ARG A 87 2.95 -5.61 -15.82
C ARG A 87 1.72 -4.71 -15.97
N LEU A 88 1.61 -3.67 -15.18
CA LEU A 88 0.39 -2.87 -15.07
C LEU A 88 0.53 -1.43 -15.54
N GLY A 89 1.75 -0.99 -15.80
CA GLY A 89 2.00 0.37 -16.28
C GLY A 89 2.83 1.19 -15.32
N ASP A 90 3.63 2.09 -15.88
CA ASP A 90 4.58 2.90 -15.13
C ASP A 90 3.90 3.91 -14.19
N GLN A 91 2.62 4.18 -14.43
CA GLN A 91 1.88 5.17 -13.64
C GLN A 91 1.26 4.59 -12.38
N LEU A 92 1.38 3.28 -12.16
CA LEU A 92 0.80 2.66 -10.96
C LEU A 92 1.40 3.28 -9.71
N PRO A 93 0.58 3.94 -8.88
CA PRO A 93 1.09 4.51 -7.64
C PRO A 93 1.45 3.44 -6.62
N GLY A 94 2.49 3.71 -5.85
CA GLY A 94 2.91 2.79 -4.80
C GLY A 94 3.42 3.54 -3.60
N VAL A 95 3.25 2.94 -2.43
CA VAL A 95 3.76 3.43 -1.16
C VAL A 95 4.61 2.34 -0.55
N VAL A 96 5.86 2.65 -0.27
CA VAL A 96 6.78 1.72 0.41
C VAL A 96 6.69 1.97 1.90
N ILE A 97 6.46 0.90 2.64
CA ILE A 97 6.29 0.95 4.10
C ILE A 97 7.50 0.28 4.74
N SER A 98 8.15 0.96 5.69
CA SER A 98 9.35 0.41 6.32
C SER A 98 9.59 1.02 7.68
N ALA A 99 10.18 0.23 8.58
CA ALA A 99 10.71 0.74 9.84
C ALA A 99 12.06 1.40 9.66
N ASP A 100 12.70 1.21 8.50
CA ASP A 100 14.00 1.79 8.19
C ASP A 100 13.82 3.22 7.72
N ALA A 101 14.19 4.17 8.56
CA ALA A 101 13.97 5.60 8.29
C ALA A 101 15.25 6.29 7.77
N ARG A 102 16.21 5.52 7.24
CA ARG A 102 17.45 6.12 6.71
C ARG A 102 17.11 7.03 5.53
N THR A 103 17.79 8.16 5.51
CA THR A 103 17.60 9.15 4.45
C THR A 103 17.84 8.56 3.07
N GLU A 104 18.85 7.70 2.95
CA GLU A 104 19.21 7.07 1.68
C GLU A 104 18.07 6.20 1.15
N LEU A 105 17.41 5.43 2.02
CA LEU A 105 16.30 4.60 1.59
C LEU A 105 15.12 5.45 1.16
N ILE A 106 14.78 6.46 1.94
CA ILE A 106 13.66 7.35 1.62
C ILE A 106 13.93 8.04 0.28
N ALA A 107 15.16 8.50 0.06
CA ALA A 107 15.54 9.13 -1.20
C ALA A 107 15.39 8.17 -2.39
N GLN A 108 15.79 6.92 -2.21
CA GLN A 108 15.65 5.90 -3.26
C GLN A 108 14.19 5.66 -3.60
N VAL A 109 13.34 5.57 -2.58
CA VAL A 109 11.91 5.36 -2.76
C VAL A 109 11.32 6.51 -3.54
N GLN A 110 11.63 7.73 -3.14
CA GLN A 110 11.10 8.93 -3.80
C GLN A 110 11.64 9.08 -5.22
N ALA A 111 12.90 8.73 -5.45
CA ALA A 111 13.49 8.77 -6.78
C ALA A 111 12.82 7.79 -7.73
N ALA A 112 12.25 6.70 -7.20
CA ALA A 112 11.51 5.72 -7.98
C ALA A 112 10.06 6.16 -8.22
N GLY A 113 9.70 7.35 -7.80
CA GLY A 113 8.33 7.84 -7.97
C GLY A 113 7.33 7.18 -7.03
N LEU A 114 7.80 6.77 -5.86
CA LEU A 114 6.97 6.11 -4.85
C LEU A 114 6.90 6.98 -3.60
N ASP A 115 5.81 6.81 -2.84
CA ASP A 115 5.71 7.44 -1.53
C ASP A 115 6.29 6.54 -0.46
N TYR A 116 6.60 7.12 0.68
CA TYR A 116 7.17 6.40 1.82
C TYR A 116 6.27 6.57 3.04
N LEU A 117 6.09 5.49 3.79
CA LEU A 117 5.32 5.52 5.04
C LEU A 117 6.09 4.74 6.11
N ALA A 118 6.31 5.38 7.26
CA ALA A 118 7.08 4.76 8.33
C ALA A 118 6.24 3.77 9.13
N LYS A 119 6.87 2.69 9.59
CA LYS A 119 6.27 1.78 10.56
C LYS A 119 6.55 2.27 11.98
N PRO A 120 5.65 2.06 12.92
CA PRO A 120 4.34 1.42 12.76
C PRO A 120 3.37 2.34 12.00
N VAL A 121 2.55 1.73 11.15
CA VAL A 121 1.60 2.50 10.35
C VAL A 121 0.49 3.00 11.26
N LYS A 122 0.34 4.32 11.30
CA LYS A 122 -0.72 4.95 12.09
C LYS A 122 -1.92 5.21 11.21
N PRO A 123 -3.13 4.85 11.63
CA PRO A 123 -4.31 5.05 10.80
C PRO A 123 -4.48 6.48 10.29
N ALA A 124 -4.21 7.48 11.12
CA ALA A 124 -4.34 8.86 10.68
C ALA A 124 -3.36 9.22 9.56
N ALA A 125 -2.11 8.74 9.66
CA ALA A 125 -1.11 8.99 8.64
C ALA A 125 -1.46 8.27 7.34
N LEU A 126 -1.94 7.04 7.44
CA LEU A 126 -2.37 6.27 6.28
C LEU A 126 -3.56 6.95 5.59
N ARG A 127 -4.53 7.40 6.36
CA ARG A 127 -5.70 8.07 5.79
C ARG A 127 -5.29 9.35 5.06
N ALA A 128 -4.41 10.15 5.66
CA ALA A 128 -3.93 11.38 5.02
C ALA A 128 -3.23 11.08 3.69
N LEU A 129 -2.44 10.02 3.66
CA LEU A 129 -1.76 9.60 2.45
C LEU A 129 -2.77 9.15 1.39
N LEU A 130 -3.75 8.33 1.78
CA LEU A 130 -4.74 7.80 0.86
C LEU A 130 -5.58 8.89 0.21
N ASN A 131 -5.80 10.00 0.90
CA ASN A 131 -6.55 11.11 0.33
C ASN A 131 -5.86 11.73 -0.90
N ARG A 132 -4.61 11.40 -1.13
CA ARG A 132 -3.86 11.83 -2.32
C ARG A 132 -4.16 10.94 -3.53
N TYR A 133 -4.89 9.83 -3.35
CA TYR A 133 -5.16 8.85 -4.40
C TYR A 133 -6.66 8.59 -4.50
N PRO A 134 -7.44 9.55 -4.99
CA PRO A 134 -8.89 9.35 -5.10
C PRO A 134 -9.21 8.26 -6.11
N ALA A 135 -10.25 7.48 -5.81
CA ALA A 135 -10.74 6.47 -6.74
C ALA A 135 -11.45 7.15 -7.91
N ASP A 136 -11.26 6.58 -9.07
CA ASP A 136 -11.94 7.06 -10.28
C ASP A 136 -12.44 5.92 -11.08
#